data_420de11fb24d8d80b295092cf43cc739
#
_entry.id   420de11fb24d8d80b295092cf43cc739
#
_cell.length_a   1.000
_cell.length_b   1.000
_cell.length_c   1.000
_cell.angle_alpha   90.00
_cell.angle_beta   90.00
_cell.angle_gamma   90.00
#
_symmetry.space_group_name_H-M   'P 1'
#
loop_
_entity.id
_entity.type
_entity.pdbx_description
1 polymer ?
#
loop_
_entity_poly.entity_id
_entity_poly.type
_entity_poly.pdbx_seq_one_letter_code
_entity_poly.pdbx_strand_id
1 'polypeptide(L)'
;QTNATVIAAMLNRYEGVLSAVTGHINTHEAGAIEFTGHKVLPLPQKEGKICSADLKNYLVTFYSDGGYEHMVIPGMVYISHPTEYGTLYTKKELEEISAVCREYKIPLFLDGARLGYGLAAETDVTLPDIARLTDVFYIGGTKVGAFCGEAVVFTKQAPKYFFTMVKQQGALLAKGRFLGI
;
A
#
# COMPACT_ATOMS: atom_id res chain seq x y z
N GLN A 1 -6.49 8.31 6.16
CA GLN A 1 -6.62 7.44 7.36
C GLN A 1 -6.38 5.96 7.04
N THR A 2 -6.91 5.44 5.94
CA THR A 2 -6.79 4.01 5.59
C THR A 2 -5.34 3.57 5.48
N ASN A 3 -4.51 4.30 4.74
CA ASN A 3 -3.09 3.99 4.58
C ASN A 3 -2.35 3.98 5.93
N ALA A 4 -2.50 5.04 6.72
CA ALA A 4 -1.88 5.13 8.04
C ALA A 4 -2.32 3.99 8.97
N THR A 5 -3.60 3.62 8.95
CA THR A 5 -4.14 2.51 9.76
C THR A 5 -3.55 1.16 9.36
N VAL A 6 -3.51 0.86 8.06
CA VAL A 6 -2.96 -0.41 7.55
C VAL A 6 -1.46 -0.50 7.85
N ILE A 7 -0.69 0.56 7.54
CA ILE A 7 0.75 0.60 7.75
C ILE A 7 1.09 0.45 9.23
N ALA A 8 0.43 1.23 10.11
CA ALA A 8 0.65 1.14 11.56
C ALA A 8 0.25 -0.20 12.18
N ALA A 9 -0.70 -0.92 11.57
CA ALA A 9 -1.12 -2.22 12.06
C ALA A 9 -0.22 -3.37 11.58
N MET A 10 0.48 -3.20 10.46
CA MET A 10 1.26 -4.27 9.83
C MET A 10 2.76 -4.16 10.10
N LEU A 11 3.29 -2.96 10.32
CA LEU A 11 4.72 -2.74 10.51
C LEU A 11 5.14 -2.83 11.97
N ASN A 12 6.34 -3.34 12.21
CA ASN A 12 7.03 -3.20 13.49
C ASN A 12 7.61 -1.79 13.61
N ARG A 13 7.85 -1.33 14.84
CA ARG A 13 8.30 0.05 15.14
C ARG A 13 9.59 0.48 14.45
N TYR A 14 10.46 -0.48 14.08
CA TYR A 14 11.74 -0.25 13.42
C TYR A 14 11.63 -0.35 11.89
N GLU A 15 10.45 -0.61 11.37
CA GLU A 15 10.21 -0.80 9.94
C GLU A 15 9.64 0.46 9.28
N GLY A 16 9.96 0.61 8.00
CA GLY A 16 9.44 1.63 7.12
C GLY A 16 8.76 1.03 5.89
N VAL A 17 8.06 1.87 5.14
CA VAL A 17 7.32 1.50 3.95
C VAL A 17 7.96 2.06 2.68
N LEU A 18 8.33 1.18 1.75
CA LEU A 18 8.84 1.53 0.43
C LEU A 18 7.68 2.03 -0.45
N SER A 19 7.86 3.15 -1.10
CA SER A 19 6.86 3.77 -1.98
C SER A 19 7.53 4.55 -3.10
N ALA A 20 6.83 4.74 -4.23
CA ALA A 20 7.27 5.72 -5.21
C ALA A 20 7.50 7.09 -4.54
N VAL A 21 8.52 7.85 -4.98
CA VAL A 21 8.75 9.22 -4.46
C VAL A 21 7.52 10.11 -4.63
N THR A 22 6.65 9.80 -5.61
CA THR A 22 5.37 10.47 -5.87
C THR A 22 4.17 9.81 -5.21
N GLY A 23 4.39 8.69 -4.50
CA GLY A 23 3.31 7.95 -3.84
C GLY A 23 2.53 8.79 -2.86
N HIS A 24 1.22 8.56 -2.76
CA HIS A 24 0.31 9.37 -1.97
C HIS A 24 0.75 9.50 -0.50
N ILE A 25 1.23 8.40 0.08
CA ILE A 25 1.73 8.37 1.46
C ILE A 25 2.99 9.23 1.69
N ASN A 26 3.74 9.50 0.63
CA ASN A 26 4.94 10.34 0.70
C ASN A 26 4.64 11.82 0.50
N THR A 27 3.59 12.17 -0.26
CA THR A 27 3.39 13.52 -0.78
C THR A 27 2.08 14.18 -0.36
N HIS A 28 1.01 13.43 -0.08
CA HIS A 28 -0.35 13.96 0.06
C HIS A 28 -1.10 13.50 1.32
N GLU A 29 -0.38 13.03 2.34
CA GLU A 29 -1.00 12.61 3.61
C GLU A 29 -0.50 13.40 4.83
N ALA A 30 0.08 14.57 4.61
CA ALA A 30 0.49 15.49 5.67
C ALA A 30 1.38 14.83 6.76
N GLY A 31 2.25 13.89 6.37
CA GLY A 31 3.09 13.16 7.31
C GLY A 31 2.35 12.16 8.19
N ALA A 32 1.17 11.67 7.75
CA ALA A 32 0.37 10.73 8.55
C ALA A 32 1.10 9.42 8.83
N ILE A 33 1.95 8.96 7.92
CA ILE A 33 2.73 7.73 8.12
C ILE A 33 3.82 7.96 9.17
N GLU A 34 4.55 9.05 9.06
CA GLU A 34 5.59 9.46 10.03
C GLU A 34 4.99 9.69 11.42
N PHE A 35 3.77 10.24 11.48
CA PHE A 35 3.03 10.42 12.74
C PHE A 35 2.71 9.07 13.42
N THR A 36 2.56 7.98 12.67
CA THR A 36 2.41 6.63 13.25
C THR A 36 3.74 6.03 13.73
N GLY A 37 4.85 6.72 13.52
CA GLY A 37 6.20 6.27 13.90
C GLY A 37 6.95 5.49 12.82
N HIS A 38 6.42 5.46 11.59
CA HIS A 38 7.04 4.75 10.46
C HIS A 38 7.60 5.73 9.44
N LYS A 39 8.73 5.40 8.85
CA LYS A 39 9.36 6.19 7.80
C LYS A 39 8.87 5.74 6.43
N VAL A 40 8.54 6.69 5.56
CA VAL A 40 8.42 6.41 4.13
C VAL A 40 9.81 6.34 3.51
N LEU A 41 10.09 5.26 2.79
CA LEU A 41 11.36 4.98 2.10
C LEU A 41 11.12 5.17 0.59
N PRO A 42 11.50 6.34 0.02
CA PRO A 42 11.14 6.66 -1.36
C PRO A 42 11.99 5.88 -2.37
N LEU A 43 11.32 5.36 -3.41
CA LEU A 43 11.93 4.71 -4.57
C LEU A 43 11.79 5.60 -5.81
N PRO A 44 12.70 5.47 -6.78
CA PRO A 44 12.53 6.05 -8.11
C PRO A 44 11.21 5.61 -8.74
N GLN A 45 10.67 6.44 -9.61
CA GLN A 45 9.43 6.13 -10.30
C GLN A 45 9.49 6.55 -11.78
N LYS A 46 8.67 5.89 -12.58
CA LYS A 46 8.38 6.30 -13.95
C LYS A 46 6.86 6.33 -14.11
N GLU A 47 6.32 7.48 -14.50
CA GLU A 47 4.88 7.70 -14.65
C GLU A 47 4.06 7.32 -13.38
N GLY A 48 4.61 7.60 -12.20
CA GLY A 48 4.02 7.28 -10.91
C GLY A 48 4.22 5.83 -10.44
N LYS A 49 4.79 4.96 -11.26
CA LYS A 49 5.02 3.54 -10.95
C LYS A 49 6.45 3.29 -10.45
N ILE A 50 6.61 2.42 -9.45
CA ILE A 50 7.90 1.78 -9.16
C ILE A 50 8.11 0.61 -10.12
N CYS A 51 9.35 0.26 -10.42
CA CYS A 51 9.64 -0.96 -11.15
C CYS A 51 10.28 -2.02 -10.24
N SER A 52 10.11 -3.29 -10.61
CA SER A 52 10.66 -4.43 -9.87
C SER A 52 12.18 -4.41 -9.77
N ALA A 53 12.86 -3.90 -10.79
CA ALA A 53 14.32 -3.79 -10.83
C ALA A 53 14.84 -2.78 -9.79
N ASP A 54 14.24 -1.59 -9.70
CA ASP A 54 14.63 -0.58 -8.72
C ASP A 54 14.32 -1.03 -7.29
N LEU A 55 13.16 -1.68 -7.08
CA LEU A 55 12.81 -2.28 -5.81
C LEU A 55 13.84 -3.33 -5.38
N LYS A 56 14.18 -4.25 -6.27
CA LYS A 56 15.17 -5.30 -5.99
C LYS A 56 16.54 -4.71 -5.73
N ASN A 57 16.97 -3.75 -6.53
CA ASN A 57 18.27 -3.08 -6.36
C ASN A 57 18.36 -2.36 -5.01
N TYR A 58 17.28 -1.67 -4.60
CA TYR A 58 17.20 -1.04 -3.27
C TYR A 58 17.41 -2.09 -2.16
N LEU A 59 16.69 -3.20 -2.21
CA LEU A 59 16.75 -4.24 -1.17
C LEU A 59 18.11 -4.95 -1.16
N VAL A 60 18.68 -5.25 -2.33
CA VAL A 60 20.04 -5.82 -2.43
C VAL A 60 21.06 -4.87 -1.82
N THR A 61 21.02 -3.59 -2.18
CA THR A 61 21.94 -2.57 -1.66
C THR A 61 21.79 -2.43 -0.15
N PHE A 62 20.55 -2.36 0.34
CA PHE A 62 20.24 -2.24 1.76
C PHE A 62 20.85 -3.40 2.57
N TYR A 63 20.56 -4.65 2.20
CA TYR A 63 21.03 -5.82 2.94
C TYR A 63 22.49 -6.17 2.71
N SER A 64 23.15 -5.56 1.71
CA SER A 64 24.60 -5.69 1.49
C SER A 64 25.41 -4.72 2.34
N ASP A 65 24.79 -3.73 2.95
CA ASP A 65 25.45 -2.82 3.87
C ASP A 65 25.68 -3.51 5.22
N GLY A 66 26.94 -3.57 5.67
CA GLY A 66 27.29 -4.20 6.96
C GLY A 66 26.69 -3.48 8.19
N GLY A 67 26.18 -2.27 8.00
CA GLY A 67 25.53 -1.46 9.03
C GLY A 67 24.01 -1.35 8.88
N TYR A 68 23.37 -2.19 8.07
CA TYR A 68 21.93 -2.08 7.78
C TYR A 68 21.04 -2.10 9.05
N GLU A 69 21.49 -2.75 10.12
CA GLU A 69 20.77 -2.78 11.41
C GLU A 69 20.69 -1.40 12.10
N HIS A 70 21.50 -0.42 11.67
CA HIS A 70 21.41 0.98 12.14
C HIS A 70 20.40 1.80 11.33
N MET A 71 19.81 1.23 10.28
CA MET A 71 18.88 1.91 9.39
C MET A 71 17.44 1.44 9.65
N VAL A 72 16.47 2.19 9.13
CA VAL A 72 15.06 1.77 9.14
C VAL A 72 14.89 0.59 8.19
N ILE A 73 14.42 -0.53 8.73
CA ILE A 73 14.28 -1.79 7.96
C ILE A 73 13.12 -1.66 6.98
N PRO A 74 13.28 -2.01 5.69
CA PRO A 74 12.18 -2.10 4.74
C PRO A 74 11.19 -3.20 5.15
N GLY A 75 9.99 -2.82 5.59
CA GLY A 75 9.00 -3.75 6.13
C GLY A 75 7.76 -3.92 5.27
N MET A 76 7.56 -3.07 4.25
CA MET A 76 6.39 -3.13 3.36
C MET A 76 6.70 -2.43 2.05
N VAL A 77 6.09 -2.88 0.96
CA VAL A 77 6.01 -2.14 -0.31
C VAL A 77 4.60 -1.62 -0.48
N TYR A 78 4.48 -0.33 -0.77
CA TYR A 78 3.22 0.35 -1.08
C TYR A 78 3.20 0.80 -2.53
N ILE A 79 2.10 0.54 -3.21
CA ILE A 79 1.81 1.04 -4.57
C ILE A 79 0.39 1.56 -4.65
N SER A 80 0.14 2.59 -5.46
CA SER A 80 -1.20 3.06 -5.81
C SER A 80 -1.65 2.49 -7.15
N HIS A 81 -2.90 2.04 -7.26
CA HIS A 81 -3.46 1.54 -8.51
C HIS A 81 -4.93 1.93 -8.67
N PRO A 82 -5.24 2.87 -9.60
CA PRO A 82 -4.34 3.70 -10.43
C PRO A 82 -3.35 4.54 -9.61
N THR A 83 -2.21 4.89 -10.23
CA THR A 83 -1.23 5.78 -9.60
C THR A 83 -1.79 7.20 -9.45
N GLU A 84 -1.06 8.06 -8.76
CA GLU A 84 -1.38 9.50 -8.60
C GLU A 84 -1.43 10.24 -9.95
N TYR A 85 -0.77 9.71 -10.97
CA TYR A 85 -0.77 10.24 -12.35
C TYR A 85 -1.87 9.61 -13.24
N GLY A 86 -2.69 8.69 -12.68
CA GLY A 86 -3.74 7.99 -13.40
C GLY A 86 -3.24 6.83 -14.28
N THR A 87 -1.97 6.48 -14.20
CA THR A 87 -1.41 5.33 -14.91
C THR A 87 -1.78 4.01 -14.22
N LEU A 88 -1.79 2.93 -14.98
CA LEU A 88 -2.10 1.59 -14.48
C LEU A 88 -0.85 0.70 -14.53
N TYR A 89 -0.67 -0.08 -13.48
CA TYR A 89 0.24 -1.23 -13.55
C TYR A 89 -0.36 -2.28 -14.47
N THR A 90 0.45 -2.86 -15.33
CA THR A 90 0.09 -4.09 -16.05
C THR A 90 0.17 -5.29 -15.11
N LYS A 91 -0.49 -6.38 -15.47
CA LYS A 91 -0.43 -7.63 -14.71
C LYS A 91 1.01 -8.12 -14.54
N LYS A 92 1.81 -8.03 -15.60
CA LYS A 92 3.23 -8.39 -15.57
C LYS A 92 4.02 -7.54 -14.57
N GLU A 93 3.84 -6.22 -14.56
CA GLU A 93 4.51 -5.33 -13.60
C GLU A 93 4.14 -5.69 -12.15
N LEU A 94 2.85 -5.98 -11.89
CA LEU A 94 2.40 -6.41 -10.56
C LEU A 94 2.99 -7.76 -10.16
N GLU A 95 3.05 -8.72 -11.09
CA GLU A 95 3.64 -10.05 -10.86
C GLU A 95 5.12 -9.94 -10.51
N GLU A 96 5.87 -9.12 -11.23
CA GLU A 96 7.29 -8.88 -10.98
C GLU A 96 7.54 -8.22 -9.60
N ILE A 97 6.78 -7.18 -9.25
CA ILE A 97 6.87 -6.54 -7.93
C ILE A 97 6.51 -7.53 -6.82
N SER A 98 5.41 -8.26 -6.99
CA SER A 98 4.96 -9.29 -6.04
C SER A 98 6.01 -10.39 -5.84
N ALA A 99 6.71 -10.78 -6.91
CA ALA A 99 7.79 -11.76 -6.83
C ALA A 99 8.96 -11.27 -5.95
N VAL A 100 9.38 -10.02 -6.12
CA VAL A 100 10.41 -9.40 -5.27
C VAL A 100 9.94 -9.33 -3.82
N CYS A 101 8.70 -8.88 -3.58
CA CYS A 101 8.14 -8.83 -2.23
C CYS A 101 8.17 -10.21 -1.54
N ARG A 102 7.83 -11.28 -2.26
CA ARG A 102 7.87 -12.66 -1.75
C ARG A 102 9.29 -13.14 -1.49
N GLU A 103 10.25 -12.83 -2.36
CA GLU A 103 11.66 -13.16 -2.20
C GLU A 103 12.21 -12.61 -0.87
N TYR A 104 11.87 -11.37 -0.55
CA TYR A 104 12.30 -10.68 0.67
C TYR A 104 11.34 -10.85 1.86
N LYS A 105 10.23 -11.55 1.68
CA LYS A 105 9.20 -11.79 2.71
C LYS A 105 8.61 -10.51 3.30
N ILE A 106 8.49 -9.47 2.50
CA ILE A 106 7.83 -8.21 2.86
C ILE A 106 6.46 -8.13 2.18
N PRO A 107 5.40 -7.66 2.87
CA PRO A 107 4.07 -7.55 2.29
C PRO A 107 4.00 -6.48 1.21
N LEU A 108 3.16 -6.74 0.20
CA LEU A 108 2.75 -5.78 -0.81
C LEU A 108 1.36 -5.22 -0.47
N PHE A 109 1.31 -3.90 -0.25
CA PHE A 109 0.08 -3.15 -0.01
C PHE A 109 -0.30 -2.33 -1.24
N LEU A 110 -1.52 -2.54 -1.76
CA LEU A 110 -2.06 -1.79 -2.88
C LEU A 110 -3.13 -0.80 -2.41
N ASP A 111 -2.82 0.48 -2.59
CA ASP A 111 -3.78 1.58 -2.42
C ASP A 111 -4.75 1.60 -3.60
N GLY A 112 -5.99 1.27 -3.31
CA GLY A 112 -7.08 1.23 -4.28
C GLY A 112 -8.06 2.40 -4.14
N ALA A 113 -7.60 3.60 -3.75
CA ALA A 113 -8.47 4.78 -3.60
C ALA A 113 -9.33 5.07 -4.84
N ARG A 114 -8.84 4.67 -6.01
CA ARG A 114 -9.52 4.81 -7.31
C ARG A 114 -9.63 3.46 -8.04
N LEU A 115 -9.62 2.36 -7.31
CA LEU A 115 -9.57 1.01 -7.90
C LEU A 115 -10.73 0.74 -8.85
N GLY A 116 -11.94 1.23 -8.53
CA GLY A 116 -13.09 1.10 -9.41
C GLY A 116 -12.86 1.70 -10.81
N TYR A 117 -12.20 2.85 -10.91
CA TYR A 117 -11.81 3.45 -12.19
C TYR A 117 -10.76 2.60 -12.90
N GLY A 118 -9.76 2.10 -12.17
CA GLY A 118 -8.72 1.25 -12.74
C GLY A 118 -9.28 -0.04 -13.34
N LEU A 119 -10.22 -0.68 -12.66
CA LEU A 119 -10.87 -1.91 -13.15
C LEU A 119 -11.87 -1.68 -14.29
N ALA A 120 -12.41 -0.46 -14.40
CA ALA A 120 -13.31 -0.07 -15.49
C ALA A 120 -12.57 0.44 -16.74
N ALA A 121 -11.29 0.75 -16.61
CA ALA A 121 -10.43 1.17 -17.73
C ALA A 121 -9.99 -0.01 -18.59
N GLU A 122 -9.33 0.29 -19.71
CA GLU A 122 -8.65 -0.74 -20.50
C GLU A 122 -7.43 -1.26 -19.72
N THR A 123 -7.54 -2.44 -19.17
CA THR A 123 -6.53 -3.08 -18.32
C THR A 123 -6.54 -4.60 -18.47
N ASP A 124 -5.38 -5.22 -18.27
CA ASP A 124 -5.21 -6.67 -18.18
C ASP A 124 -5.27 -7.19 -16.72
N VAL A 125 -5.51 -6.30 -15.74
CA VAL A 125 -5.57 -6.61 -14.32
C VAL A 125 -7.01 -6.77 -13.86
N THR A 126 -7.30 -7.86 -13.18
CA THR A 126 -8.59 -8.14 -12.57
C THR A 126 -8.52 -8.09 -11.04
N LEU A 127 -9.67 -7.96 -10.37
CA LEU A 127 -9.72 -8.00 -8.90
C LEU A 127 -9.16 -9.32 -8.31
N PRO A 128 -9.43 -10.51 -8.89
CA PRO A 128 -8.74 -11.74 -8.49
C PRO A 128 -7.22 -11.68 -8.65
N ASP A 129 -6.69 -11.02 -9.69
CA ASP A 129 -5.25 -10.84 -9.84
C ASP A 129 -4.66 -9.99 -8.71
N ILE A 130 -5.31 -8.88 -8.37
CA ILE A 130 -4.91 -8.04 -7.24
C ILE A 130 -4.90 -8.85 -5.94
N ALA A 131 -5.97 -9.60 -5.67
CA ALA A 131 -6.06 -10.42 -4.47
C ALA A 131 -4.97 -11.52 -4.41
N ARG A 132 -4.58 -12.07 -5.54
CA ARG A 132 -3.52 -13.09 -5.65
C ARG A 132 -2.10 -12.51 -5.48
N LEU A 133 -1.90 -11.27 -5.91
CA LEU A 133 -0.57 -10.66 -6.02
C LEU A 133 -0.21 -9.77 -4.83
N THR A 134 -1.20 -9.33 -4.04
CA THR A 134 -0.99 -8.45 -2.89
C THR A 134 -1.29 -9.18 -1.57
N ASP A 135 -0.76 -8.67 -0.46
CA ASP A 135 -1.04 -9.17 0.88
C ASP A 135 -2.19 -8.40 1.53
N VAL A 136 -2.32 -7.14 1.17
CA VAL A 136 -3.42 -6.27 1.55
C VAL A 136 -3.69 -5.27 0.44
N PHE A 137 -4.96 -4.95 0.23
CA PHE A 137 -5.37 -3.85 -0.62
C PHE A 137 -6.64 -3.21 -0.05
N TYR A 138 -6.99 -2.02 -0.51
CA TYR A 138 -8.31 -1.51 -0.20
C TYR A 138 -9.07 -1.08 -1.45
N ILE A 139 -10.39 -1.14 -1.36
CA ILE A 139 -11.32 -0.68 -2.37
C ILE A 139 -11.85 0.66 -1.90
N GLY A 140 -11.41 1.73 -2.56
CA GLY A 140 -11.85 3.08 -2.27
C GLY A 140 -13.31 3.29 -2.70
N GLY A 141 -14.13 3.80 -1.78
CA GLY A 141 -15.53 4.10 -2.06
C GLY A 141 -15.77 5.57 -2.43
N THR A 142 -15.21 6.49 -1.68
CA THR A 142 -15.54 7.92 -1.73
C THR A 142 -15.24 8.61 -3.06
N LYS A 143 -14.26 8.11 -3.82
CA LYS A 143 -13.90 8.66 -5.14
C LYS A 143 -14.63 7.99 -6.30
N VAL A 144 -15.37 6.90 -6.05
CA VAL A 144 -16.06 6.11 -7.07
C VAL A 144 -17.58 6.03 -6.84
N GLY A 145 -18.14 7.04 -6.18
CA GLY A 145 -19.58 7.21 -6.04
C GLY A 145 -20.19 6.71 -4.73
N ALA A 146 -19.45 6.06 -3.85
CA ALA A 146 -19.96 5.76 -2.52
C ALA A 146 -20.02 7.03 -1.66
N PHE A 147 -21.04 7.13 -0.83
CA PHE A 147 -21.20 8.28 0.07
C PHE A 147 -20.04 8.38 1.08
N CYS A 148 -19.55 7.26 1.57
CA CYS A 148 -18.42 7.17 2.50
C CYS A 148 -17.89 5.75 2.56
N GLY A 149 -16.69 5.61 3.14
CA GLY A 149 -16.10 4.32 3.48
C GLY A 149 -15.14 3.76 2.45
N GLU A 150 -14.34 2.87 2.97
CA GLU A 150 -13.32 2.10 2.28
C GLU A 150 -13.43 0.65 2.74
N ALA A 151 -13.12 -0.31 1.89
CA ALA A 151 -13.07 -1.72 2.26
C ALA A 151 -11.62 -2.21 2.22
N VAL A 152 -11.02 -2.45 3.38
CA VAL A 152 -9.68 -3.06 3.48
C VAL A 152 -9.81 -4.57 3.39
N VAL A 153 -9.06 -5.17 2.48
CA VAL A 153 -9.05 -6.59 2.20
C VAL A 153 -7.66 -7.17 2.50
N PHE A 154 -7.57 -8.05 3.47
CA PHE A 154 -6.39 -8.87 3.71
C PHE A 154 -6.55 -10.17 2.95
N THR A 155 -5.60 -10.49 2.07
CA THR A 155 -5.63 -11.72 1.25
C THR A 155 -5.06 -12.92 1.99
N LYS A 156 -4.40 -12.66 3.10
CA LYS A 156 -3.91 -13.60 4.10
C LYS A 156 -4.53 -13.27 5.45
N GLN A 157 -3.92 -13.71 6.52
CA GLN A 157 -4.39 -13.39 7.87
C GLN A 157 -4.24 -11.88 8.17
N ALA A 158 -5.34 -11.25 8.56
CA ALA A 158 -5.31 -9.88 9.06
C ALA A 158 -4.46 -9.77 10.34
N PRO A 159 -3.82 -8.62 10.59
CA PRO A 159 -3.10 -8.39 11.83
C PRO A 159 -4.01 -8.60 13.04
N LYS A 160 -3.46 -9.22 14.09
CA LYS A 160 -4.18 -9.39 15.35
C LYS A 160 -4.63 -8.02 15.87
N TYR A 161 -5.87 -7.91 16.27
CA TYR A 161 -6.46 -6.66 16.75
C TYR A 161 -6.54 -5.52 15.71
N PHE A 162 -6.59 -5.82 14.43
CA PHE A 162 -6.73 -4.79 13.38
C PHE A 162 -7.93 -3.86 13.65
N PHE A 163 -9.08 -4.40 14.08
CA PHE A 163 -10.25 -3.58 14.45
C PHE A 163 -9.95 -2.59 15.57
N THR A 164 -9.12 -2.96 16.54
CA THR A 164 -8.69 -2.06 17.62
C THR A 164 -7.84 -0.91 17.05
N MET A 165 -6.96 -1.19 16.09
CA MET A 165 -6.18 -0.17 15.38
C MET A 165 -7.08 0.77 14.58
N VAL A 166 -8.08 0.24 13.87
CA VAL A 166 -9.09 1.04 13.15
C VAL A 166 -9.78 2.03 14.10
N LYS A 167 -10.17 1.58 15.29
CA LYS A 167 -10.77 2.47 16.32
C LYS A 167 -9.78 3.51 16.84
N GLN A 168 -8.57 3.10 17.15
CA GLN A 168 -7.53 3.98 17.68
C GLN A 168 -7.17 5.09 16.70
N GLN A 169 -7.10 4.78 15.41
CA GLN A 169 -6.80 5.72 14.33
C GLN A 169 -8.02 6.57 13.91
N GLY A 170 -9.18 6.41 14.56
CA GLY A 170 -10.40 7.11 14.18
C GLY A 170 -10.94 6.76 12.79
N ALA A 171 -10.54 5.59 12.26
CA ALA A 171 -10.91 5.15 10.92
C ALA A 171 -12.19 4.31 10.87
N LEU A 172 -12.85 4.10 12.00
CA LEU A 172 -14.08 3.31 12.06
C LEU A 172 -15.30 4.14 11.61
N LEU A 173 -15.92 3.71 10.51
CA LEU A 173 -17.20 4.23 10.07
C LEU A 173 -18.35 3.60 10.89
N ALA A 174 -18.45 3.94 12.18
CA ALA A 174 -19.30 3.27 13.17
C ALA A 174 -20.76 3.12 12.72
N LYS A 175 -21.53 4.23 12.78
CA LYS A 175 -22.95 4.28 12.42
C LYS A 175 -23.18 4.85 11.02
N GLY A 176 -22.15 5.21 10.30
CA GLY A 176 -22.22 5.81 8.96
C GLY A 176 -22.86 4.92 7.91
N ARG A 177 -22.84 3.59 8.12
CA ARG A 177 -23.56 2.63 7.28
C ARG A 177 -25.07 2.90 7.18
N PHE A 178 -25.66 3.56 8.15
CA PHE A 178 -27.07 3.93 8.11
C PHE A 178 -27.36 5.12 7.19
N LEU A 179 -26.34 5.84 6.75
CA LEU A 179 -26.47 6.95 5.81
C LEU A 179 -26.60 6.47 4.35
N GLY A 180 -26.23 5.21 4.09
CA GLY A 180 -26.33 4.59 2.77
C GLY A 180 -27.57 3.69 2.59
N ILE A 181 -28.42 3.58 3.59
CA ILE A 181 -29.68 2.86 3.56
C ILE A 181 -30.82 3.85 3.35
#